data_9bd3eb70d21e90adc5bf7fa795e89947
#
_entry.id   9bd3eb70d21e90adc5bf7fa795e89947
#
_cell.length_a   1.000
_cell.length_b   1.000
_cell.length_c   1.000
_cell.angle_alpha   90.00
_cell.angle_beta   90.00
_cell.angle_gamma   90.00
#
_symmetry.space_group_name_H-M   'P 1'
#
loop_
_entity.id
_entity.type
_entity.pdbx_description
1 polymer ?
#
loop_
_entity_poly.entity_id
_entity_poly.type
_entity_poly.pdbx_seq_one_letter_code
_entity_poly.pdbx_strand_id
1 'polypeptide(L)'
;MIQIFNPSRLTRHPFFMELVRYLDQHSDVILREIKAQFPDYLVDKLMEEYIKAGLILRENKRYSLNLPYLESTDLLKLDQEIFVREDGPVYQELLEKSFQTELHNQTNAAILLEDTDFARQETTLSNYFYKVKKQYPLTEEQQKLYDILGDVNPEYALKYMTTFLLKFLKKDQLMQKRRDIFVESLVITGYLVENDEGKYELMVDFDKERLIFSKKRKQG
;
A
#
# COMPACT_ATOMS: atom_id res chain seq x y z
N MET A 1 11.25 6.23 -16.27
CA MET A 1 11.89 5.77 -15.00
C MET A 1 11.36 4.39 -14.66
N ILE A 2 12.13 3.57 -13.89
CA ILE A 2 11.66 2.26 -13.42
C ILE A 2 11.05 2.43 -12.03
N GLN A 3 9.81 1.98 -11.85
CA GLN A 3 9.10 1.93 -10.56
C GLN A 3 9.10 0.50 -10.03
N ILE A 4 9.25 0.38 -8.71
CA ILE A 4 9.18 -0.89 -7.99
C ILE A 4 8.06 -0.80 -6.97
N PHE A 5 7.03 -1.62 -7.13
CA PHE A 5 5.92 -1.69 -6.20
C PHE A 5 6.05 -2.92 -5.32
N ASN A 6 5.57 -2.81 -4.09
CA ASN A 6 5.63 -3.87 -3.06
C ASN A 6 7.02 -4.50 -2.92
N PRO A 7 8.11 -3.70 -2.80
CA PRO A 7 9.47 -4.20 -2.83
C PRO A 7 9.71 -5.20 -1.70
N SER A 8 10.37 -6.31 -2.01
CA SER A 8 10.87 -7.28 -1.04
C SER A 8 11.93 -6.66 -0.13
N ARG A 9 12.39 -7.41 0.88
CA ARG A 9 13.51 -6.95 1.71
C ARG A 9 14.78 -6.66 0.88
N LEU A 10 15.00 -7.43 -0.16
CA LEU A 10 16.18 -7.30 -1.03
C LEU A 10 16.10 -6.06 -1.91
N THR A 11 14.96 -5.84 -2.57
CA THR A 11 14.75 -4.75 -3.54
C THR A 11 14.41 -3.42 -2.88
N ARG A 12 13.97 -3.42 -1.60
CA ARG A 12 13.76 -2.22 -0.80
C ARG A 12 15.05 -1.59 -0.27
N HIS A 13 16.17 -2.29 -0.38
CA HIS A 13 17.46 -1.75 0.07
C HIS A 13 17.81 -0.48 -0.72
N PRO A 14 18.22 0.64 -0.08
CA PRO A 14 18.51 1.89 -0.77
C PRO A 14 19.48 1.73 -1.94
N PHE A 15 20.54 0.97 -1.76
CA PHE A 15 21.50 0.67 -2.82
C PHE A 15 20.86 0.05 -4.06
N PHE A 16 19.85 -0.84 -3.91
CA PHE A 16 19.18 -1.44 -5.07
C PHE A 16 18.46 -0.39 -5.91
N MET A 17 17.74 0.52 -5.27
CA MET A 17 17.01 1.59 -5.95
C MET A 17 17.95 2.53 -6.71
N GLU A 18 19.08 2.88 -6.11
CA GLU A 18 20.11 3.70 -6.73
C GLU A 18 20.82 2.97 -7.87
N LEU A 19 21.15 1.69 -7.66
CA LEU A 19 21.77 0.83 -8.67
C LEU A 19 20.88 0.64 -9.91
N VAL A 20 19.57 0.41 -9.71
CA VAL A 20 18.60 0.29 -10.81
C VAL A 20 18.59 1.57 -11.66
N ARG A 21 18.55 2.73 -11.03
CA ARG A 21 18.60 4.03 -11.75
C ARG A 21 19.92 4.21 -12.50
N TYR A 22 21.02 3.84 -11.88
CA TYR A 22 22.34 3.94 -12.49
C TYR A 22 22.46 3.01 -13.72
N LEU A 23 22.11 1.73 -13.58
CA LEU A 23 22.18 0.77 -14.67
C LEU A 23 21.13 0.99 -15.78
N ASP A 24 20.00 1.66 -15.48
CA ASP A 24 19.01 2.04 -16.53
C ASP A 24 19.55 3.17 -17.43
N GLN A 25 20.50 3.97 -16.94
CA GLN A 25 21.08 5.10 -17.67
C GLN A 25 22.45 4.82 -18.31
N HIS A 26 23.10 3.72 -17.91
CA HIS A 26 24.46 3.40 -18.35
C HIS A 26 24.50 1.98 -18.91
N SER A 27 25.12 1.86 -20.07
CA SER A 27 25.44 0.57 -20.69
C SER A 27 26.90 0.17 -20.41
N ASP A 28 27.17 -1.13 -20.52
CA ASP A 28 28.53 -1.67 -20.47
C ASP A 28 29.30 -1.44 -19.15
N VAL A 29 28.56 -1.36 -18.04
CA VAL A 29 29.06 -1.00 -16.70
C VAL A 29 29.91 -2.14 -16.11
N ILE A 30 31.07 -1.80 -15.51
CA ILE A 30 31.93 -2.74 -14.77
C ILE A 30 31.83 -2.55 -13.27
N LEU A 31 32.23 -3.57 -12.49
CA LEU A 31 32.14 -3.55 -11.03
C LEU A 31 32.92 -2.37 -10.40
N ARG A 32 34.07 -2.00 -11.00
CA ARG A 32 34.89 -0.89 -10.52
C ARG A 32 34.13 0.45 -10.60
N GLU A 33 33.35 0.66 -11.65
CA GLU A 33 32.51 1.87 -11.81
C GLU A 33 31.39 1.90 -10.78
N ILE A 34 30.70 0.75 -10.56
CA ILE A 34 29.68 0.63 -9.51
C ILE A 34 30.27 0.95 -8.13
N LYS A 35 31.46 0.41 -7.81
CA LYS A 35 32.14 0.71 -6.54
C LYS A 35 32.54 2.17 -6.40
N ALA A 36 32.95 2.80 -7.48
CA ALA A 36 33.32 4.21 -7.47
C ALA A 36 32.08 5.12 -7.29
N GLN A 37 30.95 4.72 -7.89
CA GLN A 37 29.69 5.45 -7.77
C GLN A 37 29.04 5.30 -6.38
N PHE A 38 29.21 4.15 -5.73
CA PHE A 38 28.55 3.80 -4.48
C PHE A 38 29.53 3.37 -3.38
N PRO A 39 30.43 4.26 -2.94
CA PRO A 39 31.51 3.91 -2.02
C PRO A 39 31.05 3.53 -0.61
N ASP A 40 29.84 3.98 -0.21
CA ASP A 40 29.31 3.79 1.15
C ASP A 40 28.64 2.42 1.33
N TYR A 41 28.50 1.64 0.26
CA TYR A 41 27.85 0.34 0.30
C TYR A 41 28.84 -0.83 0.17
N LEU A 42 28.45 -1.98 0.74
CA LEU A 42 29.17 -3.25 0.56
C LEU A 42 28.84 -3.85 -0.82
N VAL A 43 29.28 -3.16 -1.88
CA VAL A 43 28.90 -3.42 -3.28
C VAL A 43 29.08 -4.89 -3.67
N ASP A 44 30.24 -5.50 -3.37
CA ASP A 44 30.49 -6.89 -3.77
C ASP A 44 29.45 -7.86 -3.24
N LYS A 45 29.12 -7.75 -1.95
CA LYS A 45 28.15 -8.62 -1.30
C LYS A 45 26.76 -8.41 -1.87
N LEU A 46 26.33 -7.17 -1.99
CA LEU A 46 24.99 -6.81 -2.48
C LEU A 46 24.82 -7.22 -3.95
N MET A 47 25.83 -7.00 -4.80
CA MET A 47 25.80 -7.41 -6.20
C MET A 47 25.65 -8.93 -6.35
N GLU A 48 26.36 -9.73 -5.56
CA GLU A 48 26.21 -11.20 -5.60
C GLU A 48 24.79 -11.63 -5.15
N GLU A 49 24.18 -10.95 -4.17
CA GLU A 49 22.79 -11.22 -3.76
C GLU A 49 21.81 -10.91 -4.91
N TYR A 50 21.96 -9.80 -5.62
CA TYR A 50 21.11 -9.44 -6.76
C TYR A 50 21.30 -10.33 -7.98
N ILE A 51 22.54 -10.74 -8.27
CA ILE A 51 22.84 -11.70 -9.35
C ILE A 51 22.19 -13.05 -9.02
N LYS A 52 22.36 -13.53 -7.79
CA LYS A 52 21.75 -14.79 -7.34
C LYS A 52 20.22 -14.75 -7.39
N ALA A 53 19.63 -13.59 -7.14
CA ALA A 53 18.18 -13.37 -7.26
C ALA A 53 17.71 -13.21 -8.71
N GLY A 54 18.64 -13.16 -9.69
CA GLY A 54 18.30 -12.99 -11.10
C GLY A 54 17.89 -11.58 -11.49
N LEU A 55 18.12 -10.58 -10.64
CA LEU A 55 17.74 -9.17 -10.88
C LEU A 55 18.81 -8.41 -11.66
N ILE A 56 20.05 -8.85 -11.56
CA ILE A 56 21.21 -8.31 -12.28
C ILE A 56 21.89 -9.44 -13.05
N LEU A 57 22.20 -9.20 -14.31
CA LEU A 57 23.05 -10.08 -15.11
C LEU A 57 24.51 -9.65 -15.00
N ARG A 58 25.39 -10.66 -14.99
CA ARG A 58 26.84 -10.48 -15.11
C ARG A 58 27.36 -11.29 -16.29
N GLU A 59 27.66 -10.63 -17.37
CA GLU A 59 28.22 -11.24 -18.58
C GLU A 59 29.55 -10.56 -18.97
N ASN A 60 30.60 -11.32 -19.19
CA ASN A 60 31.92 -10.79 -19.56
C ASN A 60 32.42 -9.66 -18.63
N LYS A 61 32.17 -9.78 -17.32
CA LYS A 61 32.48 -8.77 -16.29
C LYS A 61 31.73 -7.45 -16.47
N ARG A 62 30.63 -7.44 -17.23
CA ARG A 62 29.67 -6.31 -17.37
C ARG A 62 28.39 -6.63 -16.62
N TYR A 63 27.75 -5.59 -16.13
CA TYR A 63 26.56 -5.68 -15.31
C TYR A 63 25.42 -4.93 -15.97
N SER A 64 24.26 -5.57 -16.03
CA SER A 64 23.03 -5.02 -16.59
C SER A 64 21.80 -5.43 -15.78
N LEU A 65 20.70 -4.71 -15.94
CA LEU A 65 19.42 -5.05 -15.34
C LEU A 65 18.82 -6.30 -16.00
N ASN A 66 18.26 -7.18 -15.17
CA ASN A 66 17.45 -8.32 -15.59
C ASN A 66 16.14 -8.36 -14.80
N LEU A 67 15.42 -7.25 -14.79
CA LEU A 67 14.19 -7.13 -14.02
C LEU A 67 13.03 -7.81 -14.74
N PRO A 68 12.22 -8.61 -14.02
CA PRO A 68 10.99 -9.19 -14.56
C PRO A 68 9.91 -8.10 -14.66
N TYR A 69 9.93 -7.34 -15.75
CA TYR A 69 8.95 -6.28 -15.95
C TYR A 69 7.53 -6.83 -16.07
N LEU A 70 6.57 -6.10 -15.51
CA LEU A 70 5.16 -6.40 -15.67
C LEU A 70 4.74 -6.16 -17.12
N GLU A 71 4.21 -7.19 -17.79
CA GLU A 71 3.74 -7.13 -19.18
C GLU A 71 2.23 -6.95 -19.29
N SER A 72 1.45 -7.42 -18.30
CA SER A 72 -0.01 -7.29 -18.24
C SER A 72 -0.47 -7.23 -16.79
N THR A 73 -1.60 -6.57 -16.54
CA THR A 73 -2.24 -6.49 -15.23
C THR A 73 -3.28 -7.59 -14.98
N ASP A 74 -3.55 -8.50 -15.94
CA ASP A 74 -4.66 -9.47 -15.89
C ASP A 74 -4.60 -10.41 -14.68
N LEU A 75 -3.42 -10.93 -14.36
CA LEU A 75 -3.21 -11.88 -13.26
C LEU A 75 -2.50 -11.25 -12.06
N LEU A 76 -2.42 -9.92 -12.04
CA LEU A 76 -1.73 -9.19 -10.99
C LEU A 76 -2.44 -9.36 -9.64
N LYS A 77 -1.66 -9.67 -8.61
CA LYS A 77 -2.12 -9.72 -7.21
C LYS A 77 -1.70 -8.45 -6.48
N LEU A 78 -2.57 -7.91 -5.63
CA LEU A 78 -2.37 -6.64 -4.93
C LEU A 78 -1.04 -6.53 -4.18
N ASP A 79 -0.52 -7.60 -3.62
CA ASP A 79 0.71 -7.60 -2.82
C ASP A 79 1.93 -8.12 -3.59
N GLN A 80 1.81 -8.31 -4.89
CA GLN A 80 2.90 -8.81 -5.73
C GLN A 80 3.97 -7.75 -5.91
N GLU A 81 5.25 -8.14 -5.74
CA GLU A 81 6.36 -7.30 -6.15
C GLU A 81 6.39 -7.21 -7.67
N ILE A 82 6.45 -6.00 -8.20
CA ILE A 82 6.55 -5.77 -9.63
C ILE A 82 7.56 -4.67 -9.98
N PHE A 83 8.10 -4.79 -11.17
CA PHE A 83 8.92 -3.80 -11.83
C PHE A 83 8.18 -3.30 -13.06
N VAL A 84 8.05 -1.99 -13.22
CA VAL A 84 7.33 -1.40 -14.35
C VAL A 84 8.00 -0.12 -14.80
N ARG A 85 7.96 0.15 -16.11
CA ARG A 85 8.41 1.42 -16.67
C ARG A 85 7.27 2.43 -16.69
N GLU A 86 7.52 3.64 -16.20
CA GLU A 86 6.52 4.72 -16.17
C GLU A 86 6.05 5.17 -17.55
N ASP A 87 6.92 5.02 -18.55
CA ASP A 87 6.64 5.38 -19.95
C ASP A 87 5.88 4.28 -20.73
N GLY A 88 5.60 3.14 -20.07
CA GLY A 88 4.88 2.02 -20.67
C GLY A 88 3.36 2.09 -20.48
N PRO A 89 2.56 1.50 -21.39
CA PRO A 89 1.09 1.51 -21.29
C PRO A 89 0.59 0.76 -20.03
N VAL A 90 1.29 -0.29 -19.61
CA VAL A 90 0.94 -1.10 -18.43
C VAL A 90 0.99 -0.28 -17.14
N TYR A 91 1.81 0.78 -17.09
CA TYR A 91 1.90 1.63 -15.90
C TYR A 91 0.60 2.43 -15.70
N GLN A 92 0.02 2.98 -16.76
CA GLN A 92 -1.24 3.72 -16.67
C GLN A 92 -2.39 2.78 -16.27
N GLU A 93 -2.47 1.61 -16.90
CA GLU A 93 -3.44 0.58 -16.53
C GLU A 93 -3.32 0.16 -15.06
N LEU A 94 -2.09 0.03 -14.54
CA LEU A 94 -1.82 -0.30 -13.15
C LEU A 94 -2.35 0.78 -12.18
N LEU A 95 -2.19 2.07 -12.52
CA LEU A 95 -2.65 3.17 -11.68
C LEU A 95 -4.18 3.25 -11.60
N GLU A 96 -4.88 2.84 -12.65
CA GLU A 96 -6.34 2.80 -12.71
C GLU A 96 -6.92 1.53 -12.07
N LYS A 97 -6.12 0.48 -11.96
CA LYS A 97 -6.59 -0.82 -11.44
C LYS A 97 -6.98 -0.74 -9.98
N SER A 98 -8.16 -1.28 -9.68
CA SER A 98 -8.69 -1.41 -8.33
C SER A 98 -8.75 -2.87 -7.91
N PHE A 99 -8.50 -3.11 -6.63
CA PHE A 99 -8.55 -4.43 -5.99
C PHE A 99 -9.51 -4.36 -4.82
N GLN A 100 -10.46 -5.30 -4.75
CA GLN A 100 -11.32 -5.40 -3.60
C GLN A 100 -10.60 -6.09 -2.45
N THR A 101 -10.61 -5.46 -1.28
CA THR A 101 -10.04 -6.00 -0.04
C THR A 101 -11.11 -6.12 1.02
N GLU A 102 -11.06 -7.22 1.77
CA GLU A 102 -11.96 -7.50 2.88
C GLU A 102 -11.21 -7.33 4.21
N LEU A 103 -11.82 -6.57 5.12
CA LEU A 103 -11.36 -6.43 6.48
C LEU A 103 -12.45 -6.94 7.42
N HIS A 104 -12.07 -7.84 8.31
CA HIS A 104 -12.97 -8.44 9.30
C HIS A 104 -12.26 -8.63 10.63
N ASN A 105 -13.02 -8.95 11.67
CA ASN A 105 -12.53 -9.29 12.98
C ASN A 105 -13.26 -10.52 13.54
N GLN A 106 -12.69 -11.15 14.57
CA GLN A 106 -13.25 -12.37 15.17
C GLN A 106 -14.39 -12.10 16.16
N THR A 107 -14.71 -10.83 16.46
CA THR A 107 -15.67 -10.49 17.53
C THR A 107 -17.09 -10.37 17.02
N ASN A 108 -17.28 -9.92 15.78
CA ASN A 108 -18.61 -9.78 15.15
C ASN A 108 -18.54 -10.11 13.65
N ALA A 109 -19.71 -10.23 13.02
CA ALA A 109 -19.82 -10.63 11.62
C ALA A 109 -19.73 -9.47 10.61
N ALA A 110 -19.43 -8.24 11.04
CA ALA A 110 -19.32 -7.13 10.11
C ALA A 110 -18.06 -7.23 9.25
N ILE A 111 -18.22 -6.94 7.96
CA ILE A 111 -17.15 -6.94 6.97
C ILE A 111 -17.04 -5.52 6.40
N LEU A 112 -15.82 -5.03 6.29
CA LEU A 112 -15.51 -3.81 5.56
C LEU A 112 -14.92 -4.21 4.21
N LEU A 113 -15.58 -3.82 3.11
CA LEU A 113 -15.08 -3.97 1.76
C LEU A 113 -14.51 -2.64 1.28
N GLU A 114 -13.27 -2.63 0.86
CA GLU A 114 -12.62 -1.46 0.30
C GLU A 114 -12.11 -1.73 -1.09
N ASP A 115 -12.34 -0.79 -2.00
CA ASP A 115 -11.62 -0.72 -3.25
C ASP A 115 -10.24 -0.09 -2.99
N THR A 116 -9.19 -0.80 -3.35
CA THR A 116 -7.81 -0.52 -2.95
C THR A 116 -6.95 -0.33 -4.20
N ASP A 117 -6.20 0.75 -4.26
CA ASP A 117 -5.24 1.01 -5.33
C ASP A 117 -3.97 0.14 -5.17
N PHE A 118 -3.37 -0.28 -6.27
CA PHE A 118 -2.16 -1.11 -6.26
C PHE A 118 -0.98 -0.42 -5.57
N ALA A 119 -0.82 0.88 -5.80
CA ALA A 119 0.25 1.70 -5.22
C ALA A 119 0.05 2.00 -3.73
N ARG A 120 -1.12 1.66 -3.17
CA ARG A 120 -1.50 1.87 -1.76
C ARG A 120 -1.33 3.33 -1.30
N GLN A 121 -1.66 4.27 -2.20
CA GLN A 121 -1.57 5.71 -1.92
C GLN A 121 -2.84 6.26 -1.28
N GLU A 122 -3.99 5.65 -1.56
CA GLU A 122 -5.27 6.09 -1.01
C GLU A 122 -5.35 5.83 0.50
N THR A 123 -6.12 6.70 1.18
CA THR A 123 -6.36 6.59 2.62
C THR A 123 -7.52 5.64 2.88
N THR A 124 -7.21 4.34 2.86
CA THR A 124 -8.09 3.24 3.25
C THR A 124 -7.50 2.51 4.46
N LEU A 125 -8.33 1.81 5.21
CA LEU A 125 -7.86 0.99 6.34
C LEU A 125 -6.96 -0.14 5.85
N SER A 126 -7.28 -0.75 4.71
CA SER A 126 -6.47 -1.79 4.08
C SER A 126 -5.06 -1.32 3.75
N ASN A 127 -4.94 -0.15 3.08
CA ASN A 127 -3.64 0.42 2.74
C ASN A 127 -2.85 0.79 3.99
N TYR A 128 -3.51 1.40 4.97
CA TYR A 128 -2.90 1.82 6.21
C TYR A 128 -2.31 0.63 6.99
N PHE A 129 -3.11 -0.38 7.30
CA PHE A 129 -2.64 -1.54 8.06
C PHE A 129 -1.54 -2.31 7.31
N TYR A 130 -1.64 -2.40 5.98
CA TYR A 130 -0.60 -3.04 5.18
C TYR A 130 0.73 -2.29 5.27
N LYS A 131 0.72 -0.96 5.07
CA LYS A 131 1.94 -0.15 5.12
C LYS A 131 2.58 -0.13 6.50
N VAL A 132 1.79 0.03 7.57
CA VAL A 132 2.30 -0.03 8.95
C VAL A 132 2.93 -1.38 9.23
N LYS A 133 2.26 -2.49 8.91
CA LYS A 133 2.78 -3.85 9.09
C LYS A 133 4.08 -4.10 8.30
N LYS A 134 4.20 -3.54 7.11
CA LYS A 134 5.38 -3.69 6.22
C LYS A 134 6.44 -2.63 6.46
N GLN A 135 6.17 -1.64 7.30
CA GLN A 135 7.02 -0.47 7.53
C GLN A 135 7.32 0.30 6.22
N TYR A 136 6.29 0.47 5.40
CA TYR A 136 6.36 1.27 4.19
C TYR A 136 6.07 2.75 4.49
N PRO A 137 6.61 3.68 3.69
CA PRO A 137 6.30 5.10 3.84
C PRO A 137 4.81 5.38 3.75
N LEU A 138 4.29 6.18 4.67
CA LEU A 138 2.91 6.65 4.66
C LEU A 138 2.80 7.91 3.78
N THR A 139 1.63 8.13 3.19
CA THR A 139 1.28 9.42 2.59
C THR A 139 0.95 10.42 3.70
N GLU A 140 0.86 11.72 3.38
CA GLU A 140 0.48 12.75 4.37
C GLU A 140 -0.87 12.45 5.03
N GLU A 141 -1.86 11.99 4.26
CA GLU A 141 -3.18 11.64 4.80
C GLU A 141 -3.14 10.36 5.65
N GLN A 142 -2.34 9.37 5.24
CA GLN A 142 -2.12 8.17 6.05
C GLN A 142 -1.33 8.47 7.33
N GLN A 143 -0.46 9.49 7.30
CA GLN A 143 0.23 9.95 8.50
C GLN A 143 -0.74 10.54 9.53
N LYS A 144 -1.75 11.30 9.11
CA LYS A 144 -2.82 11.78 10.02
C LYS A 144 -3.55 10.62 10.70
N LEU A 145 -3.77 9.52 9.96
CA LEU A 145 -4.35 8.31 10.52
C LEU A 145 -3.40 7.63 11.53
N TYR A 146 -2.09 7.62 11.23
CA TYR A 146 -1.08 7.09 12.13
C TYR A 146 -0.94 7.91 13.43
N ASP A 147 -1.08 9.23 13.37
CA ASP A 147 -1.03 10.12 14.54
C ASP A 147 -2.16 9.81 15.55
N ILE A 148 -3.24 9.17 15.08
CA ILE A 148 -4.41 8.80 15.90
C ILE A 148 -4.34 7.32 16.31
N LEU A 149 -4.10 6.41 15.36
CA LEU A 149 -4.13 4.96 15.59
C LEU A 149 -2.76 4.36 15.96
N GLY A 150 -1.66 4.96 15.48
CA GLY A 150 -0.33 4.37 15.61
C GLY A 150 -0.22 2.99 14.96
N ASP A 151 0.56 2.12 15.55
CA ASP A 151 0.78 0.72 15.14
C ASP A 151 -0.22 -0.25 15.80
N VAL A 152 -1.45 0.22 16.04
CA VAL A 152 -2.50 -0.59 16.67
C VAL A 152 -2.70 -1.92 15.94
N ASN A 153 -2.93 -2.98 16.70
CA ASN A 153 -3.30 -4.28 16.13
C ASN A 153 -4.57 -4.14 15.28
N PRO A 154 -4.55 -4.52 13.97
CA PRO A 154 -5.70 -4.38 13.08
C PRO A 154 -6.96 -5.09 13.58
N GLU A 155 -6.84 -6.28 14.14
CA GLU A 155 -7.94 -7.05 14.72
C GLU A 155 -8.64 -6.26 15.85
N TYR A 156 -7.85 -5.64 16.71
CA TYR A 156 -8.35 -4.81 17.81
C TYR A 156 -9.04 -3.55 17.27
N ALA A 157 -8.42 -2.84 16.35
CA ALA A 157 -9.03 -1.64 15.75
C ALA A 157 -10.35 -1.97 15.04
N LEU A 158 -10.35 -3.00 14.19
CA LEU A 158 -11.53 -3.43 13.44
C LEU A 158 -12.68 -3.84 14.36
N LYS A 159 -12.40 -4.49 15.49
CA LYS A 159 -13.44 -4.81 16.49
C LYS A 159 -14.20 -3.57 16.94
N TYR A 160 -13.51 -2.49 17.30
CA TYR A 160 -14.16 -1.27 17.81
C TYR A 160 -14.81 -0.48 16.67
N MET A 161 -14.14 -0.34 15.54
CA MET A 161 -14.69 0.31 14.35
C MET A 161 -16.00 -0.33 13.89
N THR A 162 -16.00 -1.64 13.71
CA THR A 162 -17.19 -2.37 13.26
C THR A 162 -18.29 -2.39 14.31
N THR A 163 -17.94 -2.45 15.60
CA THR A 163 -18.94 -2.31 16.70
C THR A 163 -19.63 -0.95 16.66
N PHE A 164 -18.92 0.11 16.34
CA PHE A 164 -19.53 1.43 16.16
C PHE A 164 -20.41 1.47 14.90
N LEU A 165 -19.91 0.99 13.76
CA LEU A 165 -20.65 0.96 12.49
C LEU A 165 -21.95 0.14 12.59
N LEU A 166 -21.96 -0.97 13.31
CA LEU A 166 -23.16 -1.79 13.51
C LEU A 166 -24.32 -1.06 14.22
N LYS A 167 -24.06 0.05 14.90
CA LYS A 167 -25.14 0.87 15.49
C LYS A 167 -26.04 1.50 14.41
N PHE A 168 -25.54 1.65 13.17
CA PHE A 168 -26.31 2.11 12.01
C PHE A 168 -27.38 1.10 11.51
N LEU A 169 -27.40 -0.11 12.04
CA LEU A 169 -28.53 -1.02 11.85
C LEU A 169 -29.86 -0.42 12.36
N LYS A 170 -29.79 0.39 13.41
CA LYS A 170 -30.96 0.89 14.14
C LYS A 170 -31.15 2.40 14.02
N LYS A 171 -30.16 3.14 13.55
CA LYS A 171 -30.19 4.60 13.50
C LYS A 171 -29.44 5.12 12.29
N ASP A 172 -29.91 6.15 11.67
CA ASP A 172 -29.27 6.79 10.52
C ASP A 172 -28.21 7.82 10.95
N GLN A 173 -28.29 8.31 12.20
CA GLN A 173 -27.32 9.22 12.80
C GLN A 173 -26.92 8.75 14.20
N LEU A 174 -25.64 8.90 14.53
CA LEU A 174 -25.09 8.51 15.83
C LEU A 174 -24.40 9.69 16.49
N MET A 175 -24.46 9.77 17.81
CA MET A 175 -23.73 10.75 18.61
C MET A 175 -22.66 10.03 19.43
N GLN A 176 -21.44 10.56 19.42
CA GLN A 176 -20.35 10.11 20.28
C GLN A 176 -19.97 11.23 21.24
N LYS A 177 -20.26 11.04 22.52
CA LYS A 177 -20.06 12.07 23.55
C LYS A 177 -18.60 12.30 23.94
N ARG A 178 -17.76 11.29 23.77
CA ARG A 178 -16.34 11.34 24.10
C ARG A 178 -15.53 11.08 22.86
N ARG A 179 -14.38 11.71 22.79
CA ARG A 179 -13.39 11.44 21.75
C ARG A 179 -13.09 9.94 21.67
N ASP A 180 -13.14 9.39 20.48
CA ASP A 180 -12.90 7.98 20.22
C ASP A 180 -12.03 7.86 18.96
N ILE A 181 -10.80 7.39 19.13
CA ILE A 181 -9.81 7.27 18.07
C ILE A 181 -10.27 6.39 16.90
N PHE A 182 -11.10 5.38 17.16
CA PHE A 182 -11.62 4.50 16.13
C PHE A 182 -12.70 5.20 15.30
N VAL A 183 -13.55 6.01 15.93
CA VAL A 183 -14.55 6.82 15.23
C VAL A 183 -13.88 7.92 14.41
N GLU A 184 -12.88 8.62 14.95
CA GLU A 184 -12.09 9.61 14.21
C GLU A 184 -11.40 8.98 12.99
N SER A 185 -10.85 7.78 13.14
CA SER A 185 -10.24 7.05 12.05
C SER A 185 -11.23 6.66 10.95
N LEU A 186 -12.49 6.33 11.32
CA LEU A 186 -13.55 6.08 10.35
C LEU A 186 -13.94 7.36 9.60
N VAL A 187 -13.83 8.54 10.22
CA VAL A 187 -14.04 9.84 9.54
C VAL A 187 -12.90 10.10 8.55
N ILE A 188 -11.63 9.98 8.98
CA ILE A 188 -10.46 10.19 8.12
C ILE A 188 -10.49 9.24 6.92
N THR A 189 -10.86 7.99 7.14
CA THR A 189 -10.95 6.99 6.07
C THR A 189 -12.24 7.07 5.26
N GLY A 190 -13.14 8.01 5.55
CA GLY A 190 -14.35 8.29 4.77
C GLY A 190 -15.47 7.27 4.91
N TYR A 191 -15.50 6.50 6.00
CA TYR A 191 -16.67 5.69 6.37
C TYR A 191 -17.78 6.54 6.98
N LEU A 192 -17.39 7.60 7.67
CA LEU A 192 -18.28 8.50 8.39
C LEU A 192 -18.01 9.94 8.01
N VAL A 193 -19.04 10.79 8.18
CA VAL A 193 -18.91 12.23 8.23
C VAL A 193 -19.54 12.73 9.55
N GLU A 194 -18.95 13.74 10.15
CA GLU A 194 -19.54 14.46 11.26
C GLU A 194 -20.29 15.68 10.70
N ASN A 195 -21.58 15.81 11.03
CA ASN A 195 -22.40 16.94 10.61
C ASN A 195 -22.30 18.12 11.60
N ASP A 196 -22.94 19.24 11.25
CA ASP A 196 -22.91 20.49 12.06
C ASP A 196 -23.48 20.34 13.48
N GLU A 197 -24.26 19.29 13.72
CA GLU A 197 -24.83 18.98 15.06
C GLU A 197 -23.92 18.08 15.90
N GLY A 198 -22.71 17.72 15.40
CA GLY A 198 -21.80 16.79 16.05
C GLY A 198 -22.27 15.33 16.03
N LYS A 199 -23.11 14.97 15.05
CA LYS A 199 -23.56 13.61 14.82
C LYS A 199 -22.84 13.00 13.62
N TYR A 200 -22.60 11.71 13.68
CA TYR A 200 -21.96 10.94 12.62
C TYR A 200 -23.00 10.31 11.71
N GLU A 201 -22.78 10.40 10.42
CA GLU A 201 -23.55 9.80 9.34
C GLU A 201 -22.68 8.85 8.54
N LEU A 202 -23.30 7.79 8.00
CA LEU A 202 -22.60 6.78 7.21
C LEU A 202 -22.40 7.27 5.76
N MET A 203 -21.16 7.19 5.27
CA MET A 203 -20.76 7.65 3.93
C MET A 203 -20.47 6.51 2.94
N VAL A 204 -20.69 5.28 3.35
CA VAL A 204 -20.44 4.06 2.55
C VAL A 204 -21.74 3.28 2.39
N ASP A 205 -21.81 2.44 1.38
CA ASP A 205 -22.92 1.51 1.17
C ASP A 205 -22.97 0.50 2.31
N PHE A 206 -24.16 0.24 2.86
CA PHE A 206 -24.37 -0.71 3.94
C PHE A 206 -25.40 -1.76 3.59
N ASP A 207 -24.96 -2.99 3.34
CA ASP A 207 -25.82 -4.17 3.26
C ASP A 207 -26.15 -4.64 4.68
N LYS A 208 -27.37 -4.32 5.14
CA LYS A 208 -27.82 -4.61 6.51
C LYS A 208 -28.07 -6.12 6.73
N GLU A 209 -28.34 -6.90 5.69
CA GLU A 209 -28.59 -8.33 5.80
C GLU A 209 -27.27 -9.09 5.97
N ARG A 210 -26.26 -8.70 5.21
CA ARG A 210 -24.94 -9.34 5.23
C ARG A 210 -23.96 -8.68 6.19
N LEU A 211 -24.31 -7.53 6.75
CA LEU A 211 -23.45 -6.71 7.60
C LEU A 211 -22.17 -6.24 6.90
N ILE A 212 -22.30 -5.88 5.61
CA ILE A 212 -21.18 -5.46 4.77
C ILE A 212 -21.23 -3.95 4.57
N PHE A 213 -20.14 -3.27 4.91
CA PHE A 213 -19.91 -1.85 4.65
C PHE A 213 -18.95 -1.72 3.46
N SER A 214 -19.42 -1.16 2.34
CA SER A 214 -18.66 -1.12 1.09
C SER A 214 -18.21 0.31 0.76
N LYS A 215 -16.91 0.52 0.76
CA LYS A 215 -16.28 1.77 0.37
C LYS A 215 -15.71 1.63 -1.04
N LYS A 216 -16.31 2.30 -2.00
CA LYS A 216 -15.84 2.37 -3.37
C LYS A 216 -14.73 3.41 -3.53
N ARG A 217 -13.82 3.17 -4.45
CA ARG A 217 -12.82 4.14 -4.88
C ARG A 217 -13.55 5.38 -5.46
N LYS A 218 -13.12 6.57 -5.07
CA LYS A 218 -13.59 7.80 -5.72
C LYS A 218 -13.06 7.78 -7.15
N GLN A 219 -13.96 7.75 -8.12
CA GLN A 219 -13.58 8.00 -9.51
C GLN A 219 -13.19 9.48 -9.59
N GLY A 220 -11.92 9.74 -9.90
CA GLY A 220 -11.38 11.09 -10.12
C GLY A 220 -11.89 11.71 -11.44
#